data_85744f6c9cc5879547daf62f6042c2b8
#
_entry.id   85744f6c9cc5879547daf62f6042c2b8
#
_cell.length_a   1.000
_cell.length_b   1.000
_cell.length_c   1.000
_cell.angle_alpha   90.00
_cell.angle_beta   90.00
_cell.angle_gamma   90.00
#
_symmetry.space_group_name_H-M   'P 1'
#
loop_
_entity.id
_entity.type
_entity.pdbx_description
1 polymer ?
#
loop_
_entity_poly.entity_id
_entity_poly.type
_entity_poly.pdbx_seq_one_letter_code
_entity_poly.pdbx_strand_id
1 'polypeptide(L)'
;MLRLAIALLLWCSCAPLTSPEGAVPGAWREQEPLIETPSALKSYLEARSRLQAQAGPRPDFVLVVPFADESGFREGVWNVEYELANMLSIELEAIPEWRVVPFVAVAELTLEYGAETETKALQIARQLGADVVLLGLLQGYDMRRLSVGDPLLGGYKSYTAVAQMQVRVLRVVEGDEMGVVETLRELNDRDLGLDILGKPREQDAQFAGLKDLEFGSEGFRQTLIGKTTVEAIDDLVQKVAAVLKPGGIELVGVSPEIISVYGDDIYTNLGSEHGLRPRFRFAVYPGSDRAQAEGLDPLQSVAVVEVAEVVGARLSSLRVLSETGPIKPGDRLKLVETEGE
;
A
#
# COMPACT_ATOMS: atom_id res chain seq x y z
N MET A 1 48.22 64.00 42.47
CA MET A 1 47.67 62.84 43.09
C MET A 1 47.02 62.00 42.02
N LEU A 2 47.72 60.98 41.61
CA LEU A 2 47.48 60.15 40.42
C LEU A 2 46.75 58.91 40.85
N ARG A 3 45.55 58.62 40.35
CA ARG A 3 44.85 57.36 40.56
C ARG A 3 44.87 56.56 39.25
N LEU A 4 45.66 55.54 39.28
CA LEU A 4 45.81 54.52 38.26
C LEU A 4 44.55 53.59 38.39
N ALA A 5 43.73 53.48 37.33
CA ALA A 5 42.68 52.46 37.23
C ALA A 5 43.25 51.39 36.31
N ILE A 6 43.46 50.20 36.86
CA ILE A 6 43.81 48.98 36.10
C ILE A 6 42.53 48.37 35.60
N ALA A 7 42.32 48.40 34.30
CA ALA A 7 41.24 47.68 33.63
C ALA A 7 41.70 46.26 33.31
N LEU A 8 41.18 45.27 34.04
CA LEU A 8 41.33 43.86 33.75
C LEU A 8 40.37 43.49 32.59
N LEU A 9 40.89 43.33 31.41
CA LEU A 9 40.21 42.75 30.27
C LEU A 9 40.16 41.22 30.47
N LEU A 10 39.01 40.73 30.95
CA LEU A 10 38.67 39.33 30.88
C LEU A 10 38.32 39.01 29.41
N TRP A 11 39.28 38.44 28.72
CA TRP A 11 39.03 37.80 27.43
C TRP A 11 38.29 36.50 27.69
N CYS A 12 36.94 36.58 27.57
CA CYS A 12 36.11 35.39 27.49
C CYS A 12 36.33 34.78 26.11
N SER A 13 37.23 33.80 26.06
CA SER A 13 37.43 32.97 24.88
C SER A 13 36.16 32.11 24.71
N CYS A 14 35.16 32.64 23.99
CA CYS A 14 34.11 31.80 23.44
C CYS A 14 34.74 30.92 22.36
N ALA A 15 35.23 29.76 22.74
CA ALA A 15 35.40 28.70 21.78
C ALA A 15 34.03 28.45 21.13
N PRO A 16 33.91 28.43 19.79
CA PRO A 16 32.69 27.96 19.18
C PRO A 16 32.53 26.52 19.66
N LEU A 17 31.38 26.22 20.29
CA LEU A 17 30.86 24.89 20.41
C LEU A 17 30.73 24.38 18.96
N THR A 18 31.76 23.71 18.49
CA THR A 18 31.61 22.79 17.39
C THR A 18 30.58 21.81 17.91
N SER A 19 29.37 22.00 17.46
CA SER A 19 28.38 20.91 17.48
C SER A 19 29.15 19.68 17.00
N PRO A 20 29.07 18.54 17.68
CA PRO A 20 29.51 17.32 17.05
C PRO A 20 28.73 17.32 15.74
N GLU A 21 29.42 17.41 14.62
CA GLU A 21 28.89 17.11 13.32
C GLU A 21 28.22 15.76 13.54
N GLY A 22 26.91 15.90 13.74
CA GLY A 22 26.08 14.82 14.15
C GLY A 22 26.25 13.75 13.12
N ALA A 23 26.22 12.56 13.59
CA ALA A 23 25.95 11.44 12.77
C ALA A 23 24.83 11.90 11.79
N VAL A 24 25.26 12.24 10.59
CA VAL A 24 24.34 12.52 9.51
C VAL A 24 23.47 11.29 9.45
N PRO A 25 22.12 11.42 9.43
CA PRO A 25 21.26 10.28 9.20
C PRO A 25 21.45 9.85 7.74
N GLY A 26 22.55 9.25 7.44
CA GLY A 26 22.99 8.91 6.10
C GLY A 26 23.26 7.43 5.94
N ALA A 27 23.39 6.72 7.04
CA ALA A 27 23.69 5.29 6.98
C ALA A 27 22.59 4.49 6.26
N TRP A 28 21.34 4.93 6.37
CA TRP A 28 20.24 4.28 5.64
C TRP A 28 20.18 4.67 4.15
N ARG A 29 20.80 5.78 3.74
CA ARG A 29 20.92 6.14 2.31
C ARG A 29 21.95 5.31 1.57
N GLU A 30 22.86 4.66 2.31
CA GLU A 30 23.88 3.79 1.76
C GLU A 30 23.46 2.30 1.76
N GLN A 31 22.38 1.96 2.43
CA GLN A 31 21.76 0.66 2.22
C GLN A 31 21.14 0.69 0.82
N GLU A 32 21.84 0.07 -0.12
CA GLU A 32 21.31 -0.16 -1.45
C GLU A 32 19.90 -0.73 -1.31
N PRO A 33 18.89 -0.12 -1.95
CA PRO A 33 17.58 -0.71 -1.95
C PRO A 33 17.74 -2.16 -2.38
N LEU A 34 17.07 -3.08 -1.70
CA LEU A 34 17.08 -4.53 -1.98
C LEU A 34 16.83 -4.87 -3.46
N ILE A 35 16.48 -3.87 -4.26
CA ILE A 35 16.24 -3.92 -5.69
C ILE A 35 17.14 -2.89 -6.37
N GLU A 36 18.12 -3.34 -7.16
CA GLU A 36 18.93 -2.47 -8.02
C GLU A 36 18.01 -1.69 -8.97
N THR A 37 18.00 -0.37 -8.79
CA THR A 37 17.02 0.56 -9.33
C THR A 37 16.73 0.45 -10.83
N PRO A 38 17.69 0.47 -11.74
CA PRO A 38 17.40 0.51 -13.17
C PRO A 38 16.90 -0.82 -13.72
N SER A 39 17.41 -1.96 -13.21
CA SER A 39 17.06 -3.28 -13.72
C SER A 39 15.66 -3.72 -13.27
N ALA A 40 15.30 -3.47 -12.02
CA ALA A 40 13.99 -3.84 -11.50
C ALA A 40 12.86 -3.05 -12.17
N LEU A 41 13.03 -1.74 -12.33
CA LEU A 41 12.04 -0.91 -13.03
C LEU A 41 11.91 -1.33 -14.50
N LYS A 42 13.02 -1.63 -15.16
CA LYS A 42 13.00 -2.13 -16.56
C LYS A 42 12.26 -3.46 -16.64
N SER A 43 12.59 -4.41 -15.78
CA SER A 43 11.93 -5.72 -15.74
C SER A 43 10.43 -5.60 -15.46
N TYR A 44 10.05 -4.71 -14.58
CA TYR A 44 8.64 -4.38 -14.30
C TYR A 44 7.93 -3.86 -15.55
N LEU A 45 8.49 -2.85 -16.24
CA LEU A 45 7.87 -2.26 -17.45
C LEU A 45 7.74 -3.28 -18.58
N GLU A 46 8.74 -4.16 -18.75
CA GLU A 46 8.69 -5.27 -19.72
C GLU A 46 7.61 -6.29 -19.35
N ALA A 47 7.54 -6.71 -18.07
CA ALA A 47 6.54 -7.65 -17.59
C ALA A 47 5.13 -7.06 -17.74
N ARG A 48 4.94 -5.79 -17.38
CA ARG A 48 3.69 -5.06 -17.56
C ARG A 48 3.26 -5.03 -19.02
N SER A 49 4.17 -4.69 -19.94
CA SER A 49 3.87 -4.65 -21.39
C SER A 49 3.42 -6.01 -21.91
N ARG A 50 4.06 -7.09 -21.47
CA ARG A 50 3.68 -8.47 -21.84
C ARG A 50 2.28 -8.81 -21.31
N LEU A 51 2.00 -8.50 -20.04
CA LEU A 51 0.71 -8.77 -19.42
C LEU A 51 -0.42 -7.93 -20.07
N GLN A 52 -0.12 -6.70 -20.48
CA GLN A 52 -1.08 -5.87 -21.21
C GLN A 52 -1.38 -6.38 -22.62
N ALA A 53 -0.43 -7.04 -23.26
CA ALA A 53 -0.60 -7.64 -24.59
C ALA A 53 -1.37 -8.98 -24.54
N GLN A 54 -1.50 -9.61 -23.38
CA GLN A 54 -2.22 -10.86 -23.22
C GLN A 54 -3.73 -10.62 -23.20
N ALA A 55 -4.48 -11.37 -23.99
CA ALA A 55 -5.94 -11.43 -23.89
C ALA A 55 -6.31 -12.28 -22.68
N GLY A 56 -6.59 -11.63 -21.55
CA GLY A 56 -6.96 -12.35 -20.34
C GLY A 56 -7.00 -11.44 -19.11
N PRO A 57 -7.49 -11.91 -17.96
CA PRO A 57 -7.39 -11.17 -16.71
C PRO A 57 -5.90 -10.93 -16.42
N ARG A 58 -5.55 -9.69 -16.15
CA ARG A 58 -4.20 -9.33 -15.68
C ARG A 58 -4.26 -8.99 -14.20
N PRO A 59 -3.16 -9.15 -13.48
CA PRO A 59 -3.08 -8.61 -12.14
C PRO A 59 -3.22 -7.08 -12.15
N ASP A 60 -3.84 -6.52 -11.11
CA ASP A 60 -3.81 -5.07 -10.90
C ASP A 60 -2.40 -4.62 -10.51
N PHE A 61 -1.97 -3.46 -11.03
CA PHE A 61 -0.69 -2.87 -10.70
C PHE A 61 -0.85 -1.89 -9.55
N VAL A 62 -0.21 -2.18 -8.43
CA VAL A 62 -0.31 -1.42 -7.19
C VAL A 62 0.96 -0.61 -6.97
N LEU A 63 0.81 0.68 -6.73
CA LEU A 63 1.88 1.57 -6.31
C LEU A 63 1.78 1.81 -4.81
N VAL A 64 2.80 1.44 -4.06
CA VAL A 64 2.94 1.80 -2.65
C VAL A 64 3.93 2.96 -2.57
N VAL A 65 3.51 4.07 -1.98
CA VAL A 65 4.40 5.22 -1.76
C VAL A 65 4.93 5.22 -0.33
N PRO A 66 6.08 5.88 -0.04
CA PRO A 66 6.55 6.01 1.33
C PRO A 66 5.46 6.55 2.25
N PHE A 67 5.42 6.07 3.49
CA PHE A 67 4.45 6.54 4.48
C PHE A 67 4.75 7.98 4.86
N ALA A 68 3.71 8.77 5.13
CA ALA A 68 3.89 10.01 5.87
C ALA A 68 4.04 9.67 7.36
N ASP A 69 5.03 10.26 8.05
CA ASP A 69 5.29 9.96 9.47
C ASP A 69 4.79 11.10 10.38
N GLU A 70 3.74 10.81 11.12
CA GLU A 70 3.22 11.64 12.21
C GLU A 70 3.50 11.02 13.60
N SER A 71 4.13 9.84 13.65
CA SER A 71 4.40 9.15 14.92
C SER A 71 5.39 9.89 15.82
N GLY A 72 6.26 10.70 15.21
CA GLY A 72 7.34 11.37 15.93
C GLY A 72 8.46 10.43 16.39
N PHE A 73 8.50 9.19 15.91
CA PHE A 73 9.55 8.24 16.23
C PHE A 73 10.92 8.74 15.76
N ARG A 74 11.81 9.00 16.69
CA ARG A 74 13.14 9.56 16.42
C ARG A 74 14.29 8.71 16.97
N GLU A 75 13.99 7.63 17.66
CA GLU A 75 14.98 6.77 18.30
C GLU A 75 15.68 5.84 17.30
N GLY A 76 15.15 5.80 16.09
CA GLY A 76 15.57 4.85 15.07
C GLY A 76 16.72 5.33 14.23
N VAL A 77 17.48 4.36 13.81
CA VAL A 77 18.44 4.39 12.74
C VAL A 77 17.70 4.17 11.41
N TRP A 78 16.43 3.80 11.48
CA TRP A 78 15.62 3.40 10.34
C TRP A 78 14.83 4.57 9.76
N ASN A 79 14.69 4.59 8.46
CA ASN A 79 13.72 5.41 7.76
C ASN A 79 12.37 4.64 7.73
N VAL A 80 11.62 4.78 8.83
CA VAL A 80 10.40 4.01 9.02
C VAL A 80 9.36 4.24 7.93
N GLU A 81 9.29 5.46 7.38
CA GLU A 81 8.39 5.79 6.28
C GLU A 81 8.66 4.92 5.05
N TYR A 82 9.93 4.77 4.74
CA TYR A 82 10.41 4.00 3.61
C TYR A 82 10.34 2.50 3.87
N GLU A 83 10.83 2.07 5.02
CA GLU A 83 10.95 0.66 5.38
C GLU A 83 9.58 -0.02 5.51
N LEU A 84 8.59 0.66 6.10
CA LEU A 84 7.23 0.16 6.21
C LEU A 84 6.56 0.02 4.84
N ALA A 85 6.74 1.02 3.96
CA ALA A 85 6.21 0.96 2.61
C ALA A 85 6.84 -0.16 1.77
N ASN A 86 8.16 -0.34 1.91
CA ASN A 86 8.87 -1.44 1.26
C ASN A 86 8.38 -2.81 1.77
N MET A 87 8.21 -2.95 3.09
CA MET A 87 7.70 -4.18 3.69
C MET A 87 6.27 -4.49 3.24
N LEU A 88 5.40 -3.48 3.21
CA LEU A 88 4.04 -3.60 2.66
C LEU A 88 4.07 -4.01 1.18
N SER A 89 4.98 -3.44 0.39
CA SER A 89 5.15 -3.76 -1.03
C SER A 89 5.52 -5.23 -1.25
N ILE A 90 6.44 -5.75 -0.44
CA ILE A 90 6.90 -7.15 -0.51
C ILE A 90 5.75 -8.12 -0.20
N GLU A 91 4.99 -7.85 0.87
CA GLU A 91 3.89 -8.72 1.27
C GLU A 91 2.72 -8.66 0.26
N LEU A 92 2.45 -7.50 -0.35
CA LEU A 92 1.45 -7.38 -1.42
C LEU A 92 1.86 -8.10 -2.70
N GLU A 93 3.14 -8.08 -3.08
CA GLU A 93 3.64 -8.78 -4.27
C GLU A 93 3.53 -10.31 -4.13
N ALA A 94 3.43 -10.84 -2.92
CA ALA A 94 3.19 -12.26 -2.67
C ALA A 94 1.78 -12.71 -3.08
N ILE A 95 0.85 -11.77 -3.32
CA ILE A 95 -0.54 -12.05 -3.71
C ILE A 95 -0.61 -12.14 -5.24
N PRO A 96 -1.03 -13.28 -5.82
CA PRO A 96 -0.96 -13.51 -7.27
C PRO A 96 -1.80 -12.54 -8.12
N GLU A 97 -2.88 -12.00 -7.57
CA GLU A 97 -3.80 -11.07 -8.21
C GLU A 97 -3.19 -9.70 -8.46
N TRP A 98 -2.06 -9.38 -7.83
CA TRP A 98 -1.43 -8.06 -7.91
C TRP A 98 0.00 -8.14 -8.41
N ARG A 99 0.47 -7.00 -8.90
CA ARG A 99 1.87 -6.71 -9.17
C ARG A 99 2.21 -5.36 -8.58
N VAL A 100 3.20 -5.33 -7.74
CA VAL A 100 3.62 -4.07 -7.11
C VAL A 100 4.64 -3.37 -8.00
N VAL A 101 4.45 -2.07 -8.17
CA VAL A 101 5.47 -1.23 -8.81
C VAL A 101 6.72 -1.26 -7.94
N PRO A 102 7.92 -1.55 -8.51
CA PRO A 102 9.14 -1.60 -7.73
C PRO A 102 9.33 -0.34 -6.88
N PHE A 103 9.47 -0.52 -5.59
CA PHE A 103 9.48 0.58 -4.61
C PHE A 103 10.57 1.63 -4.90
N VAL A 104 11.64 1.21 -5.51
CA VAL A 104 12.72 2.08 -5.98
C VAL A 104 12.27 3.21 -6.92
N ALA A 105 11.17 3.00 -7.67
CA ALA A 105 10.62 4.03 -8.56
C ALA A 105 10.03 5.22 -7.79
N VAL A 106 9.77 5.07 -6.51
CA VAL A 106 9.15 6.07 -5.62
C VAL A 106 9.99 6.38 -4.38
N ALA A 107 11.13 5.74 -4.25
CA ALA A 107 12.01 5.85 -3.09
C ALA A 107 12.48 7.28 -2.79
N GLU A 108 12.61 8.11 -3.80
CA GLU A 108 13.05 9.51 -3.66
C GLU A 108 11.90 10.47 -3.33
N LEU A 109 10.65 9.97 -3.28
CA LEU A 109 9.52 10.80 -2.92
C LEU A 109 9.54 11.09 -1.43
N THR A 110 9.89 12.32 -1.08
CA THR A 110 9.64 12.82 0.28
C THR A 110 8.18 13.27 0.32
N LEU A 111 7.37 12.57 1.09
CA LEU A 111 5.95 12.85 1.19
C LEU A 111 5.63 13.52 2.52
N GLU A 112 5.14 14.74 2.42
CA GLU A 112 4.39 15.35 3.51
C GLU A 112 2.91 14.97 3.35
N TYR A 113 2.24 14.60 4.44
CA TYR A 113 0.84 14.25 4.39
C TYR A 113 0.00 15.46 3.93
N GLY A 114 -0.75 15.28 2.84
CA GLY A 114 -1.59 16.36 2.31
C GLY A 114 -2.03 16.15 0.86
N ALA A 115 -2.88 17.05 0.38
CA ALA A 115 -3.45 16.99 -0.96
C ALA A 115 -2.41 17.06 -2.11
N GLU A 116 -1.27 17.72 -1.89
CA GLU A 116 -0.18 17.76 -2.88
C GLU A 116 0.48 16.38 -3.05
N THR A 117 0.63 15.63 -1.97
CA THR A 117 1.14 14.27 -1.98
C THR A 117 0.27 13.34 -2.79
N GLU A 118 -1.04 13.40 -2.57
CA GLU A 118 -2.02 12.62 -3.34
C GLU A 118 -1.92 12.93 -4.84
N THR A 119 -1.89 14.20 -5.20
CA THR A 119 -1.76 14.63 -6.60
C THR A 119 -0.48 14.12 -7.24
N LYS A 120 0.66 14.23 -6.54
CA LYS A 120 1.96 13.74 -7.02
C LYS A 120 1.96 12.22 -7.16
N ALA A 121 1.44 11.50 -6.17
CA ALA A 121 1.37 10.05 -6.17
C ALA A 121 0.51 9.53 -7.34
N LEU A 122 -0.66 10.13 -7.59
CA LEU A 122 -1.52 9.80 -8.71
C LEU A 122 -0.85 10.10 -10.06
N GLN A 123 -0.11 11.21 -10.17
CA GLN A 123 0.64 11.55 -11.39
C GLN A 123 1.71 10.50 -11.69
N ILE A 124 2.49 10.11 -10.70
CA ILE A 124 3.53 9.08 -10.82
C ILE A 124 2.92 7.73 -11.15
N ALA A 125 1.82 7.38 -10.49
CA ALA A 125 1.10 6.15 -10.74
C ALA A 125 0.63 6.05 -12.19
N ARG A 126 0.10 7.15 -12.76
CA ARG A 126 -0.28 7.21 -14.18
C ARG A 126 0.91 7.01 -15.10
N GLN A 127 2.06 7.64 -14.81
CA GLN A 127 3.29 7.47 -15.58
C GLN A 127 3.82 6.04 -15.57
N LEU A 128 3.78 5.40 -14.38
CA LEU A 128 4.19 4.01 -14.19
C LEU A 128 3.11 3.01 -14.61
N GLY A 129 1.89 3.50 -14.89
CA GLY A 129 0.72 2.70 -15.27
C GLY A 129 0.26 1.76 -14.20
N ALA A 130 0.29 2.22 -12.97
CA ALA A 130 -0.38 1.59 -11.86
C ALA A 130 -1.91 1.78 -11.98
N ASP A 131 -2.66 0.83 -11.46
CA ASP A 131 -4.13 0.87 -11.40
C ASP A 131 -4.60 1.43 -10.05
N VAL A 132 -3.79 1.21 -9.01
CA VAL A 132 -4.07 1.58 -7.61
C VAL A 132 -2.86 2.25 -6.97
N VAL A 133 -3.11 3.23 -6.10
CA VAL A 133 -2.11 3.86 -5.23
C VAL A 133 -2.48 3.63 -3.77
N LEU A 134 -1.50 3.25 -2.98
CA LEU A 134 -1.60 3.15 -1.53
C LEU A 134 -0.83 4.30 -0.87
N LEU A 135 -1.57 5.16 -0.16
CA LEU A 135 -1.03 6.27 0.61
C LEU A 135 -1.01 5.89 2.09
N GLY A 136 0.17 5.64 2.62
CA GLY A 136 0.37 5.27 4.02
C GLY A 136 0.56 6.48 4.93
N LEU A 137 0.01 6.38 6.15
CA LEU A 137 0.23 7.31 7.26
C LEU A 137 0.63 6.51 8.49
N LEU A 138 1.79 6.82 9.05
CA LEU A 138 2.27 6.29 10.31
C LEU A 138 1.85 7.23 11.43
N GLN A 139 0.84 6.85 12.20
CA GLN A 139 0.28 7.65 13.28
C GLN A 139 0.96 7.40 14.62
N GLY A 140 1.41 6.16 14.85
CA GLY A 140 2.10 5.78 16.08
C GLY A 140 3.08 4.65 15.83
N TYR A 141 4.34 4.87 16.23
CA TYR A 141 5.38 3.86 16.17
C TYR A 141 6.32 4.09 17.34
N ASP A 142 6.30 3.18 18.33
CA ASP A 142 7.02 3.41 19.57
C ASP A 142 7.34 2.10 20.29
N MET A 143 8.39 2.12 21.06
CA MET A 143 8.74 1.05 22.00
C MET A 143 9.07 1.66 23.36
N ARG A 144 8.22 1.40 24.33
CA ARG A 144 8.30 1.96 25.68
C ARG A 144 8.73 0.91 26.69
N ARG A 145 9.54 1.35 27.64
CA ARG A 145 9.91 0.56 28.80
C ARG A 145 9.36 1.21 30.07
N LEU A 146 8.51 0.51 30.78
CA LEU A 146 8.08 0.86 32.11
C LEU A 146 8.91 0.07 33.12
N SER A 147 9.58 0.76 34.05
CA SER A 147 10.32 0.14 35.15
C SER A 147 9.74 0.64 36.48
N VAL A 148 9.28 -0.26 37.34
CA VAL A 148 8.72 0.06 38.63
C VAL A 148 9.43 -0.81 39.68
N GLY A 149 9.97 -0.17 40.73
CA GLY A 149 10.63 -0.86 41.83
C GLY A 149 12.03 -0.27 42.13
N ASP A 150 12.66 -0.83 43.17
CA ASP A 150 14.00 -0.49 43.58
C ASP A 150 15.03 -1.35 42.82
N PRO A 151 16.05 -0.77 42.20
CA PRO A 151 17.08 -1.52 41.48
C PRO A 151 17.82 -2.57 42.32
N LEU A 152 17.85 -2.40 43.63
CA LEU A 152 18.54 -3.29 44.58
C LEU A 152 17.62 -4.37 45.20
N LEU A 153 16.31 -4.09 45.24
CA LEU A 153 15.32 -4.98 45.89
C LEU A 153 14.51 -5.80 44.89
N GLY A 154 14.76 -5.59 43.60
CA GLY A 154 14.00 -6.18 42.52
C GLY A 154 12.88 -5.26 42.05
N GLY A 155 12.59 -5.27 40.74
CA GLY A 155 11.60 -4.42 40.11
C GLY A 155 10.83 -5.18 39.04
N TYR A 156 9.69 -4.60 38.72
CA TYR A 156 8.88 -5.01 37.58
C TYR A 156 9.28 -4.18 36.34
N LYS A 157 9.56 -4.84 35.25
CA LYS A 157 9.78 -4.19 33.95
C LYS A 157 8.72 -4.68 32.98
N SER A 158 8.15 -3.77 32.23
CA SER A 158 7.25 -4.04 31.12
C SER A 158 7.72 -3.31 29.88
N TYR A 159 7.71 -3.99 28.78
CA TYR A 159 8.02 -3.45 27.47
C TYR A 159 6.73 -3.45 26.66
N THR A 160 6.47 -2.33 26.01
CA THR A 160 5.31 -2.17 25.14
C THR A 160 5.79 -1.64 23.79
N ALA A 161 5.43 -2.33 22.72
CA ALA A 161 5.63 -1.84 21.37
C ALA A 161 4.28 -1.55 20.74
N VAL A 162 4.19 -0.44 20.00
CA VAL A 162 2.98 0.03 19.33
C VAL A 162 3.31 0.32 17.88
N ALA A 163 2.45 -0.14 16.97
CA ALA A 163 2.43 0.25 15.57
C ALA A 163 1.00 0.61 15.18
N GLN A 164 0.78 1.89 14.84
CA GLN A 164 -0.51 2.41 14.38
C GLN A 164 -0.33 3.03 13.02
N MET A 165 -1.02 2.48 12.03
CA MET A 165 -0.91 2.88 10.64
C MET A 165 -2.29 2.98 9.99
N GLN A 166 -2.39 3.88 9.02
CA GLN A 166 -3.54 4.03 8.16
C GLN A 166 -3.06 3.96 6.70
N VAL A 167 -3.84 3.33 5.84
CA VAL A 167 -3.59 3.31 4.40
C VAL A 167 -4.86 3.70 3.67
N ARG A 168 -4.77 4.72 2.82
CA ARG A 168 -5.81 5.11 1.87
C ARG A 168 -5.53 4.41 0.55
N VAL A 169 -6.56 3.82 -0.01
CA VAL A 169 -6.52 3.10 -1.28
C VAL A 169 -7.19 3.96 -2.34
N LEU A 170 -6.43 4.41 -3.32
CA LEU A 170 -6.92 5.30 -4.38
C LEU A 170 -6.88 4.59 -5.74
N ARG A 171 -7.93 4.76 -6.55
CA ARG A 171 -7.94 4.35 -7.93
C ARG A 171 -7.29 5.40 -8.82
N VAL A 172 -6.37 4.98 -9.69
CA VAL A 172 -5.53 5.91 -10.45
C VAL A 172 -6.30 6.61 -11.57
N VAL A 173 -7.21 5.90 -12.23
CA VAL A 173 -7.94 6.42 -13.40
C VAL A 173 -8.91 7.51 -12.98
N GLU A 174 -9.77 7.21 -12.04
CA GLU A 174 -10.80 8.13 -11.52
C GLU A 174 -10.22 9.12 -10.51
N GLY A 175 -9.16 8.76 -9.81
CA GLY A 175 -8.59 9.54 -8.72
C GLY A 175 -9.46 9.49 -7.45
N ASP A 176 -10.38 8.54 -7.36
CA ASP A 176 -11.29 8.37 -6.22
C ASP A 176 -10.71 7.45 -5.13
N GLU A 177 -11.18 7.64 -3.91
CA GLU A 177 -10.83 6.80 -2.78
C GLU A 177 -11.72 5.56 -2.75
N MET A 178 -11.09 4.39 -2.87
CA MET A 178 -11.76 3.10 -2.78
C MET A 178 -12.05 2.71 -1.34
N GLY A 179 -11.26 3.19 -0.41
CA GLY A 179 -11.41 2.95 1.02
C GLY A 179 -10.20 3.36 1.83
N VAL A 180 -10.41 3.40 3.14
CA VAL A 180 -9.38 3.66 4.14
C VAL A 180 -9.31 2.46 5.07
N VAL A 181 -8.10 1.95 5.29
CA VAL A 181 -7.86 0.86 6.22
C VAL A 181 -6.92 1.32 7.32
N GLU A 182 -7.16 0.86 8.53
CA GLU A 182 -6.39 1.22 9.72
C GLU A 182 -5.98 -0.02 10.47
N THR A 183 -4.80 0.02 11.07
CA THR A 183 -4.33 -1.00 11.99
C THR A 183 -3.74 -0.35 13.24
N LEU A 184 -3.98 -0.98 14.36
CA LEU A 184 -3.31 -0.72 15.62
C LEU A 184 -2.90 -2.06 16.21
N ARG A 185 -1.61 -2.23 16.39
CA ARG A 185 -1.03 -3.38 17.10
C ARG A 185 -0.25 -2.89 18.29
N GLU A 186 -0.53 -3.49 19.43
CA GLU A 186 0.18 -3.25 20.67
C GLU A 186 0.57 -4.60 21.28
N LEU A 187 1.85 -4.83 21.40
CA LEU A 187 2.40 -5.99 22.08
C LEU A 187 3.03 -5.58 23.40
N ASN A 188 2.66 -6.29 24.43
CA ASN A 188 3.18 -6.10 25.78
C ASN A 188 3.95 -7.35 26.20
N ASP A 189 5.22 -7.16 26.53
CA ASP A 189 6.02 -8.19 27.17
C ASP A 189 6.18 -7.87 28.66
N ARG A 190 5.59 -8.73 29.49
CA ARG A 190 5.57 -8.59 30.95
C ARG A 190 6.48 -9.63 31.57
N ASP A 191 7.62 -9.20 32.05
CA ASP A 191 8.50 -10.07 32.81
C ASP A 191 8.31 -9.86 34.31
N LEU A 192 7.77 -10.86 34.95
CA LEU A 192 7.54 -10.91 36.40
C LEU A 192 8.76 -11.49 37.18
N GLY A 193 9.92 -11.63 36.57
CA GLY A 193 11.11 -12.19 37.17
C GLY A 193 11.79 -11.27 38.17
N LEU A 194 12.11 -11.78 39.35
CA LEU A 194 13.04 -11.13 40.30
C LEU A 194 14.47 -11.21 39.70
N ASP A 195 15.01 -10.09 39.31
CA ASP A 195 16.38 -9.98 38.79
C ASP A 195 17.35 -9.86 39.98
N ILE A 196 17.69 -10.99 40.61
CA ILE A 196 18.54 -11.03 41.81
C ILE A 196 20.03 -10.91 41.44
N LEU A 197 20.42 -11.04 40.17
CA LEU A 197 21.81 -11.17 39.76
C LEU A 197 22.30 -10.11 38.75
N GLY A 198 21.50 -9.09 38.43
CA GLY A 198 21.92 -7.97 37.56
C GLY A 198 22.35 -8.34 36.14
N LYS A 199 21.94 -9.49 35.63
CA LYS A 199 22.18 -9.81 34.20
C LYS A 199 21.26 -8.96 33.32
N PRO A 200 21.79 -8.32 32.25
CA PRO A 200 20.94 -7.65 31.27
C PRO A 200 19.95 -8.67 30.74
N ARG A 201 18.67 -8.33 30.78
CA ARG A 201 17.63 -9.17 30.18
C ARG A 201 17.70 -9.07 28.67
N GLU A 202 17.22 -10.08 27.99
CA GLU A 202 17.17 -10.12 26.54
C GLU A 202 16.42 -8.91 25.97
N GLN A 203 15.32 -8.50 26.60
CA GLN A 203 14.54 -7.33 26.23
C GLN A 203 15.27 -6.00 26.44
N ASP A 204 16.07 -5.88 27.51
CA ASP A 204 16.95 -4.71 27.72
C ASP A 204 18.01 -4.63 26.62
N ALA A 205 18.57 -5.77 26.23
CA ALA A 205 19.52 -5.87 25.15
C ALA A 205 18.88 -5.53 23.77
N GLN A 206 17.67 -6.02 23.52
CA GLN A 206 16.89 -5.67 22.34
C GLN A 206 16.63 -4.16 22.26
N PHE A 207 16.13 -3.56 23.36
CA PHE A 207 15.87 -2.12 23.43
C PHE A 207 17.12 -1.27 23.18
N ALA A 208 18.26 -1.67 23.75
CA ALA A 208 19.53 -0.97 23.55
C ALA A 208 20.16 -1.23 22.18
N GLY A 209 19.91 -2.40 21.61
CA GLY A 209 20.53 -2.89 20.37
C GLY A 209 19.72 -2.63 19.10
N LEU A 210 18.54 -1.98 19.19
CA LEU A 210 17.69 -1.72 18.01
C LEU A 210 18.45 -0.99 16.89
N LYS A 211 19.33 -0.08 17.24
CA LYS A 211 20.15 0.70 16.29
C LYS A 211 21.13 -0.16 15.46
N ASP A 212 21.44 -1.35 15.94
CA ASP A 212 22.40 -2.25 15.29
C ASP A 212 21.67 -3.30 14.41
N LEU A 213 20.35 -3.24 14.34
CA LEU A 213 19.52 -4.15 13.55
C LEU A 213 19.07 -3.50 12.26
N GLU A 214 19.18 -4.24 11.18
CA GLU A 214 18.58 -3.89 9.90
C GLU A 214 17.05 -4.11 9.98
N PHE A 215 16.27 -3.12 9.53
CA PHE A 215 14.81 -3.21 9.52
C PHE A 215 14.35 -4.38 8.63
N GLY A 216 13.35 -5.12 9.07
CA GLY A 216 12.82 -6.27 8.35
C GLY A 216 13.71 -7.52 8.39
N SER A 217 14.95 -7.44 8.92
CA SER A 217 15.83 -8.61 9.09
C SER A 217 15.24 -9.64 10.07
N GLU A 218 15.76 -10.86 10.06
CA GLU A 218 15.33 -11.89 11.01
C GLU A 218 15.56 -11.44 12.46
N GLY A 219 16.69 -10.76 12.75
CA GLY A 219 16.95 -10.18 14.06
C GLY A 219 15.91 -9.13 14.47
N PHE A 220 15.52 -8.25 13.55
CA PHE A 220 14.46 -7.29 13.78
C PHE A 220 13.11 -7.98 14.05
N ARG A 221 12.72 -8.96 13.22
CA ARG A 221 11.45 -9.70 13.35
C ARG A 221 11.31 -10.43 14.67
N GLN A 222 12.42 -10.77 15.34
CA GLN A 222 12.41 -11.41 16.67
C GLN A 222 12.23 -10.41 17.80
N THR A 223 12.48 -9.11 17.60
CA THR A 223 12.26 -8.08 18.61
C THR A 223 10.78 -7.82 18.86
N LEU A 224 10.46 -7.19 19.98
CA LEU A 224 9.08 -6.83 20.30
C LEU A 224 8.49 -5.86 19.26
N ILE A 225 9.24 -4.81 18.89
CA ILE A 225 8.79 -3.84 17.87
C ILE A 225 8.69 -4.51 16.50
N GLY A 226 9.60 -5.42 16.16
CA GLY A 226 9.57 -6.14 14.89
C GLY A 226 8.35 -7.04 14.76
N LYS A 227 8.00 -7.80 15.82
CA LYS A 227 6.78 -8.60 15.85
C LYS A 227 5.53 -7.74 15.70
N THR A 228 5.48 -6.62 16.44
CA THR A 228 4.37 -5.66 16.35
C THR A 228 4.23 -5.12 14.93
N THR A 229 5.36 -4.81 14.28
CA THR A 229 5.39 -4.31 12.90
C THR A 229 4.89 -5.36 11.91
N VAL A 230 5.38 -6.60 12.00
CA VAL A 230 4.94 -7.70 11.12
C VAL A 230 3.43 -7.91 11.25
N GLU A 231 2.92 -8.04 12.49
CA GLU A 231 1.49 -8.24 12.71
C GLU A 231 0.63 -7.07 12.18
N ALA A 232 1.16 -5.84 12.27
CA ALA A 232 0.48 -4.66 11.74
C ALA A 232 0.46 -4.65 10.19
N ILE A 233 1.58 -5.00 9.55
CA ILE A 233 1.67 -5.11 8.09
C ILE A 233 0.76 -6.24 7.59
N ASP A 234 0.77 -7.41 8.22
CA ASP A 234 -0.10 -8.53 7.86
C ASP A 234 -1.60 -8.14 7.92
N ASP A 235 -1.99 -7.41 8.95
CA ASP A 235 -3.36 -6.91 9.10
C ASP A 235 -3.70 -5.88 8.02
N LEU A 236 -2.77 -4.97 7.69
CA LEU A 236 -2.95 -4.02 6.59
C LEU A 236 -3.11 -4.73 5.24
N VAL A 237 -2.25 -5.70 4.95
CA VAL A 237 -2.32 -6.50 3.71
C VAL A 237 -3.71 -7.15 3.56
N GLN A 238 -4.20 -7.80 4.62
CA GLN A 238 -5.53 -8.42 4.60
C GLN A 238 -6.66 -7.41 4.35
N LYS A 239 -6.59 -6.24 5.00
CA LYS A 239 -7.59 -5.19 4.85
C LYS A 239 -7.53 -4.51 3.48
N VAL A 240 -6.33 -4.22 2.97
CA VAL A 240 -6.13 -3.73 1.61
C VAL A 240 -6.65 -4.74 0.60
N ALA A 241 -6.36 -6.03 0.81
CA ALA A 241 -6.90 -7.11 -0.01
C ALA A 241 -8.43 -7.11 -0.04
N ALA A 242 -9.07 -6.89 1.09
CA ALA A 242 -10.53 -6.83 1.16
C ALA A 242 -11.10 -5.62 0.39
N VAL A 243 -10.42 -4.46 0.42
CA VAL A 243 -10.80 -3.28 -0.36
C VAL A 243 -10.58 -3.49 -1.85
N LEU A 244 -9.46 -4.12 -2.22
CA LEU A 244 -9.08 -4.36 -3.62
C LEU A 244 -9.81 -5.56 -4.23
N LYS A 245 -10.28 -6.50 -3.41
CA LYS A 245 -11.11 -7.58 -3.95
C LYS A 245 -12.27 -6.97 -4.72
N PRO A 246 -12.52 -7.41 -5.96
CA PRO A 246 -13.72 -7.01 -6.64
C PRO A 246 -14.89 -7.34 -5.72
N GLY A 247 -15.55 -6.32 -5.19
CA GLY A 247 -16.88 -6.50 -4.63
C GLY A 247 -17.64 -7.24 -5.69
N GLY A 248 -18.28 -8.38 -5.35
CA GLY A 248 -19.07 -9.10 -6.31
C GLY A 248 -20.00 -8.09 -6.99
N ILE A 249 -20.20 -8.22 -8.31
CA ILE A 249 -21.11 -7.33 -9.02
C ILE A 249 -22.47 -7.44 -8.32
N GLU A 250 -22.89 -6.36 -7.66
CA GLU A 250 -24.21 -6.29 -7.04
C GLU A 250 -25.25 -6.01 -8.12
N LEU A 251 -25.81 -7.08 -8.68
CA LEU A 251 -26.88 -7.01 -9.68
C LEU A 251 -28.27 -7.02 -9.05
N VAL A 252 -28.38 -6.68 -7.76
CA VAL A 252 -29.67 -6.67 -7.07
C VAL A 252 -30.59 -5.63 -7.71
N GLY A 253 -31.65 -6.11 -8.38
CA GLY A 253 -32.67 -5.27 -9.01
C GLY A 253 -32.29 -4.69 -10.37
N VAL A 254 -31.15 -5.07 -10.94
CA VAL A 254 -30.74 -4.65 -12.28
C VAL A 254 -30.66 -5.85 -13.22
N SER A 255 -31.26 -5.72 -14.38
CA SER A 255 -31.07 -6.66 -15.50
C SER A 255 -29.89 -6.13 -16.33
N PRO A 256 -28.73 -6.80 -16.31
CA PRO A 256 -27.59 -6.40 -17.12
C PRO A 256 -27.89 -6.54 -18.60
N GLU A 257 -27.77 -5.44 -19.35
CA GLU A 257 -28.09 -5.44 -20.78
C GLU A 257 -27.23 -4.47 -21.57
N ILE A 258 -27.14 -4.72 -22.86
CA ILE A 258 -26.55 -3.79 -23.84
C ILE A 258 -27.59 -2.68 -24.09
N ILE A 259 -27.26 -1.45 -23.82
CA ILE A 259 -28.14 -0.30 -24.03
C ILE A 259 -27.95 0.37 -25.39
N SER A 260 -26.72 0.25 -25.94
CA SER A 260 -26.38 0.94 -27.19
C SER A 260 -25.18 0.27 -27.88
N VAL A 261 -25.22 0.29 -29.21
CA VAL A 261 -24.14 -0.19 -30.08
C VAL A 261 -23.91 0.84 -31.18
N TYR A 262 -22.73 1.45 -31.26
CA TYR A 262 -22.34 2.41 -32.29
C TYR A 262 -20.99 2.00 -32.90
N GLY A 263 -21.04 1.25 -34.00
CA GLY A 263 -19.82 0.68 -34.56
C GLY A 263 -19.17 -0.31 -33.59
N ASP A 264 -17.94 -0.03 -33.20
CA ASP A 264 -17.19 -0.85 -32.26
C ASP A 264 -17.46 -0.46 -30.78
N ASP A 265 -18.17 0.66 -30.57
CA ASP A 265 -18.51 1.14 -29.23
C ASP A 265 -19.80 0.50 -28.73
N ILE A 266 -19.69 -0.30 -27.70
CA ILE A 266 -20.81 -1.00 -27.07
C ILE A 266 -20.94 -0.49 -25.65
N TYR A 267 -22.16 -0.19 -25.22
CA TYR A 267 -22.45 0.34 -23.91
C TYR A 267 -23.45 -0.55 -23.14
N THR A 268 -23.21 -0.66 -21.83
CA THR A 268 -24.09 -1.39 -20.90
C THR A 268 -24.68 -0.45 -19.84
N ASN A 269 -25.80 -0.85 -19.26
CA ASN A 269 -26.46 -0.19 -18.13
C ASN A 269 -25.76 -0.47 -16.77
N LEU A 270 -24.61 -1.09 -16.78
CA LEU A 270 -23.80 -1.33 -15.60
C LEU A 270 -22.71 -0.27 -15.48
N GLY A 271 -22.36 0.11 -14.25
CA GLY A 271 -21.31 1.09 -13.98
C GLY A 271 -20.73 0.93 -12.58
N SER A 272 -20.06 1.97 -12.07
CA SER A 272 -19.37 1.93 -10.77
C SER A 272 -20.32 1.64 -9.59
N GLU A 273 -21.59 2.06 -9.66
CA GLU A 273 -22.61 1.78 -8.64
C GLU A 273 -22.90 0.26 -8.48
N HIS A 274 -22.65 -0.52 -9.53
CA HIS A 274 -22.82 -1.97 -9.53
C HIS A 274 -21.51 -2.72 -9.19
N GLY A 275 -20.46 -2.02 -8.77
CA GLY A 275 -19.15 -2.62 -8.54
C GLY A 275 -18.40 -3.01 -9.82
N LEU A 276 -18.87 -2.51 -10.99
CA LEU A 276 -18.24 -2.82 -12.26
C LEU A 276 -16.85 -2.19 -12.34
N ARG A 277 -15.90 -2.94 -12.88
CA ARG A 277 -14.52 -2.50 -13.09
C ARG A 277 -14.07 -2.85 -14.51
N PRO A 278 -13.07 -2.15 -15.06
CA PRO A 278 -12.44 -2.57 -16.30
C PRO A 278 -12.02 -4.03 -16.23
N ARG A 279 -12.21 -4.76 -17.35
CA ARG A 279 -11.88 -6.18 -17.57
C ARG A 279 -12.81 -7.20 -16.98
N PHE A 280 -13.88 -6.83 -16.30
CA PHE A 280 -14.95 -7.78 -16.09
C PHE A 280 -15.44 -8.30 -17.46
N ARG A 281 -15.67 -9.60 -17.53
CA ARG A 281 -16.10 -10.25 -18.76
C ARG A 281 -17.54 -10.70 -18.65
N PHE A 282 -18.26 -10.48 -19.73
CA PHE A 282 -19.64 -10.90 -19.84
C PHE A 282 -19.85 -11.72 -21.11
N ALA A 283 -20.59 -12.81 -20.99
CA ALA A 283 -21.20 -13.45 -22.13
C ALA A 283 -22.48 -12.69 -22.51
N VAL A 284 -22.64 -12.42 -23.80
CA VAL A 284 -23.80 -11.73 -24.36
C VAL A 284 -24.79 -12.76 -24.87
N TYR A 285 -26.00 -12.65 -24.41
CA TYR A 285 -27.13 -13.53 -24.82
C TYR A 285 -28.20 -12.69 -25.51
N PRO A 286 -28.84 -13.22 -26.57
CA PRO A 286 -29.95 -12.51 -27.21
C PRO A 286 -31.03 -12.12 -26.22
N GLY A 287 -31.50 -10.89 -26.31
CA GLY A 287 -32.70 -10.46 -25.57
C GLY A 287 -33.92 -11.34 -25.93
N SER A 288 -34.85 -11.51 -25.01
CA SER A 288 -35.97 -12.43 -25.18
C SER A 288 -36.78 -12.13 -26.44
N ASP A 289 -37.06 -10.85 -26.71
CA ASP A 289 -37.82 -10.40 -27.87
C ASP A 289 -37.08 -10.68 -29.18
N ARG A 290 -35.79 -10.46 -29.19
CA ARG A 290 -34.90 -10.73 -30.32
C ARG A 290 -34.78 -12.24 -30.58
N ALA A 291 -34.56 -13.01 -29.53
CA ALA A 291 -34.46 -14.47 -29.64
C ALA A 291 -35.71 -15.07 -30.31
N GLN A 292 -36.89 -14.60 -29.91
CA GLN A 292 -38.14 -15.02 -30.48
C GLN A 292 -38.32 -14.56 -31.95
N ALA A 293 -37.94 -13.30 -32.25
CA ALA A 293 -38.11 -12.72 -33.60
C ALA A 293 -37.13 -13.33 -34.61
N GLU A 294 -35.92 -13.63 -34.21
CA GLU A 294 -34.83 -14.11 -35.09
C GLU A 294 -34.66 -15.65 -35.05
N GLY A 295 -35.40 -16.34 -34.17
CA GLY A 295 -35.31 -17.80 -34.01
C GLY A 295 -33.96 -18.22 -33.39
N LEU A 296 -33.38 -17.35 -32.53
CA LEU A 296 -32.12 -17.62 -31.85
C LEU A 296 -32.37 -18.38 -30.53
N ASP A 297 -31.38 -19.19 -30.15
CA ASP A 297 -31.42 -19.85 -28.83
C ASP A 297 -31.10 -18.81 -27.73
N PRO A 298 -32.02 -18.49 -26.81
CA PRO A 298 -31.78 -17.54 -25.74
C PRO A 298 -30.74 -18.00 -24.70
N LEU A 299 -30.30 -19.25 -24.77
CA LEU A 299 -29.32 -19.84 -23.90
C LEU A 299 -27.91 -19.92 -24.55
N GLN A 300 -27.83 -19.63 -25.84
CA GLN A 300 -26.56 -19.60 -26.57
C GLN A 300 -25.97 -18.20 -26.57
N SER A 301 -24.73 -18.05 -26.07
CA SER A 301 -24.02 -16.80 -26.13
C SER A 301 -23.65 -16.43 -27.57
N VAL A 302 -23.87 -15.17 -27.95
CA VAL A 302 -23.53 -14.61 -29.26
C VAL A 302 -22.19 -13.89 -29.28
N ALA A 303 -21.68 -13.51 -28.11
CA ALA A 303 -20.38 -12.86 -27.96
C ALA A 303 -19.87 -12.97 -26.53
N VAL A 304 -18.56 -12.70 -26.38
CA VAL A 304 -17.94 -12.40 -25.09
C VAL A 304 -17.37 -11.00 -25.18
N VAL A 305 -17.72 -10.17 -24.23
CA VAL A 305 -17.29 -8.78 -24.13
C VAL A 305 -16.55 -8.54 -22.81
N GLU A 306 -15.69 -7.54 -22.82
CA GLU A 306 -14.93 -7.11 -21.65
C GLU A 306 -15.21 -5.64 -21.38
N VAL A 307 -15.33 -5.24 -20.12
CA VAL A 307 -15.45 -3.84 -19.73
C VAL A 307 -14.15 -3.12 -20.11
N ALA A 308 -14.24 -2.21 -21.08
CA ALA A 308 -13.13 -1.37 -21.51
C ALA A 308 -12.94 -0.19 -20.56
N GLU A 309 -14.05 0.48 -20.21
CA GLU A 309 -14.05 1.66 -19.36
C GLU A 309 -15.36 1.77 -18.59
N VAL A 310 -15.29 2.18 -17.32
CA VAL A 310 -16.46 2.54 -16.52
C VAL A 310 -16.67 4.03 -16.66
N VAL A 311 -17.66 4.43 -17.46
CA VAL A 311 -17.93 5.82 -17.84
C VAL A 311 -18.67 6.59 -16.74
N GLY A 312 -19.45 5.87 -15.91
CA GLY A 312 -20.26 6.51 -14.87
C GLY A 312 -20.88 5.52 -13.90
N ALA A 313 -21.77 6.02 -13.06
CA ALA A 313 -22.43 5.21 -12.04
C ALA A 313 -23.20 4.02 -12.63
N ARG A 314 -23.83 4.20 -13.80
CA ARG A 314 -24.68 3.20 -14.49
C ARG A 314 -24.35 3.08 -15.96
N LEU A 315 -23.14 3.34 -16.35
CA LEU A 315 -22.72 3.30 -17.75
C LEU A 315 -21.29 2.83 -17.85
N SER A 316 -21.04 1.86 -18.72
CA SER A 316 -19.70 1.42 -19.07
C SER A 316 -19.61 1.09 -20.55
N SER A 317 -18.44 1.27 -21.12
CA SER A 317 -18.11 0.82 -22.46
C SER A 317 -17.54 -0.60 -22.42
N LEU A 318 -17.89 -1.39 -23.44
CA LEU A 318 -17.50 -2.78 -23.58
C LEU A 318 -16.69 -2.95 -24.86
N ARG A 319 -15.70 -3.83 -24.82
CA ARG A 319 -14.90 -4.27 -25.96
C ARG A 319 -15.23 -5.72 -26.29
N VAL A 320 -15.41 -6.06 -27.55
CA VAL A 320 -15.65 -7.44 -27.99
C VAL A 320 -14.33 -8.22 -27.92
N LEU A 321 -14.36 -9.37 -27.25
CA LEU A 321 -13.25 -10.33 -27.21
C LEU A 321 -13.45 -11.44 -28.24
N SER A 322 -14.70 -11.94 -28.35
CA SER A 322 -15.09 -12.93 -29.35
C SER A 322 -16.57 -12.73 -29.73
N GLU A 323 -16.89 -12.95 -30.99
CA GLU A 323 -18.23 -12.78 -31.54
C GLU A 323 -18.58 -13.99 -32.40
N THR A 324 -19.75 -14.58 -32.15
CA THR A 324 -20.34 -15.65 -32.94
C THR A 324 -21.63 -15.20 -33.63
N GLY A 325 -22.16 -14.05 -33.21
CA GLY A 325 -23.34 -13.40 -33.81
C GLY A 325 -23.41 -11.93 -33.40
N PRO A 326 -24.19 -11.11 -34.15
CA PRO A 326 -24.21 -9.67 -33.95
C PRO A 326 -24.78 -9.29 -32.58
N ILE A 327 -24.12 -8.33 -31.90
CA ILE A 327 -24.57 -7.74 -30.65
C ILE A 327 -25.57 -6.62 -30.94
N LYS A 328 -26.69 -6.59 -30.21
CA LYS A 328 -27.72 -5.58 -30.35
C LYS A 328 -28.17 -5.00 -29.03
N PRO A 329 -28.72 -3.77 -29.01
CA PRO A 329 -29.37 -3.22 -27.83
C PRO A 329 -30.49 -4.15 -27.34
N GLY A 330 -30.59 -4.34 -26.02
CA GLY A 330 -31.51 -5.27 -25.37
C GLY A 330 -30.95 -6.70 -25.20
N ASP A 331 -29.74 -6.98 -25.69
CA ASP A 331 -29.07 -8.24 -25.40
C ASP A 331 -28.63 -8.28 -23.95
N ARG A 332 -28.78 -9.45 -23.30
CA ARG A 332 -28.53 -9.65 -21.88
C ARG A 332 -27.05 -9.99 -21.64
N LEU A 333 -26.56 -9.50 -20.54
CA LEU A 333 -25.20 -9.78 -20.07
C LEU A 333 -25.25 -10.77 -18.92
N LYS A 334 -24.37 -11.75 -18.95
CA LYS A 334 -24.10 -12.66 -17.84
C LYS A 334 -22.61 -12.64 -17.54
N LEU A 335 -22.29 -12.39 -16.28
CA LEU A 335 -20.89 -12.41 -15.83
C LEU A 335 -20.28 -13.78 -16.15
N VAL A 336 -19.13 -13.76 -16.81
CA VAL A 336 -18.30 -14.94 -16.96
C VAL A 336 -17.40 -14.98 -15.73
N GLU A 337 -17.66 -15.92 -14.82
CA GLU A 337 -16.74 -16.22 -13.73
C GLU A 337 -15.42 -16.62 -14.37
N THR A 338 -14.36 -15.84 -14.11
CA THR A 338 -13.02 -16.28 -14.38
C THR A 338 -12.76 -17.42 -13.39
N GLU A 339 -12.85 -18.68 -13.85
CA GLU A 339 -12.37 -19.80 -13.07
C GLU A 339 -10.90 -19.50 -12.77
N GLY A 340 -10.62 -19.22 -11.49
CA GLY A 340 -9.27 -19.14 -10.99
C GLY A 340 -8.68 -20.53 -11.02
N GLU A 341 -7.78 -20.78 -11.99
CA GLU A 341 -6.80 -21.84 -11.89
C GLU A 341 -5.64 -21.41 -10.99
#